data_adc81733ddfd609322986b44e9a11cfa
#
_entry.id   adc81733ddfd609322986b44e9a11cfa
#
_cell.length_a   1.000
_cell.length_b   1.000
_cell.length_c   1.000
_cell.angle_alpha   90.00
_cell.angle_beta   90.00
_cell.angle_gamma   90.00
#
_symmetry.space_group_name_H-M   'P 1'
#
loop_
_entity.id
_entity.type
_entity.pdbx_description
1 polymer ?
#
loop_
_entity_poly.entity_id
_entity_poly.type
_entity_poly.pdbx_seq_one_letter_code
_entity_poly.pdbx_strand_id
1 'polypeptide(L)'
;MTEDPDATAGRQVRLPRPALPAEDHPAVSGGGPKAGISLGAGIDLAEITRLTLDASVPGFAGGASVFALEHLLKEGEPAGPPATGHGAQVVARRLGTKFARPGRRVPGGAFPPGEVIAFAADSPLTRCVSSGRPVRFSRVERQLMERIGPAGREVLAGYTSFLAVPMTARDTVTGFLVLVRAPGVPAFGERDAAAATRLGAQAGAGILNALALIRQRSIADALQRGLLAAEPVVPPGLEIAGRCLPAAGHVIGGDWYDVIPLPGNRTGLVVGDVMGHGPEAAAVMAQLRTTAHALADLDLAPADLLQRLNRVTTTLRRITLATCAYAIIDADSHTCTLAGAGHLPPILALPDGTTRVPELPAGQSLGIGPASYGQARIKLPPGAILTLYTDGLVESRTRSFDQGILALRSVLAREHGNLEAIGDALIASLAGRCEDDITVILARIPADRRD
;
A
#
# COMPACT_ATOMS: atom_id res chain seq x y z
N MET A 1 59.07 40.04 -15.08
CA MET A 1 58.77 38.86 -14.26
C MET A 1 57.25 38.80 -14.06
N THR A 2 56.59 38.20 -15.01
CA THR A 2 55.17 37.83 -14.94
C THR A 2 55.05 36.68 -15.91
N GLU A 3 54.89 35.47 -15.36
CA GLU A 3 54.69 34.25 -16.11
C GLU A 3 53.21 34.13 -16.50
N ASP A 4 53.00 33.79 -17.73
CA ASP A 4 51.72 33.49 -18.37
C ASP A 4 51.46 31.96 -18.25
N PRO A 5 50.30 31.47 -17.75
CA PRO A 5 49.97 30.08 -17.80
C PRO A 5 48.79 29.83 -18.76
N ASP A 6 49.07 29.63 -20.03
CA ASP A 6 48.08 29.06 -20.93
C ASP A 6 48.73 28.25 -22.06
N ALA A 7 48.86 26.96 -21.90
CA ALA A 7 49.08 26.02 -23.00
C ALA A 7 48.90 24.55 -22.55
N THR A 8 47.68 24.01 -22.54
CA THR A 8 47.47 22.56 -22.77
C THR A 8 46.07 22.31 -23.34
N ALA A 9 45.93 22.61 -24.62
CA ALA A 9 44.79 22.12 -25.40
C ALA A 9 45.05 20.67 -25.82
N GLY A 10 44.39 19.74 -25.14
CA GLY A 10 44.41 18.33 -25.47
C GLY A 10 43.68 18.02 -26.78
N ARG A 11 44.43 17.55 -27.78
CA ARG A 11 43.93 17.01 -29.04
C ARG A 11 43.02 15.81 -28.78
N GLN A 12 41.71 15.95 -29.01
CA GLN A 12 40.79 14.82 -29.13
C GLN A 12 41.07 14.05 -30.42
N VAL A 13 41.62 12.84 -30.29
CA VAL A 13 41.78 11.87 -31.36
C VAL A 13 40.40 11.31 -31.69
N ARG A 14 39.84 11.64 -32.87
CA ARG A 14 38.66 10.95 -33.43
C ARG A 14 39.05 9.55 -33.87
N LEU A 15 38.62 8.54 -33.13
CA LEU A 15 38.68 7.17 -33.59
C LEU A 15 37.63 6.93 -34.69
N PRO A 16 37.96 6.16 -35.75
CA PRO A 16 37.01 5.82 -36.81
C PRO A 16 35.91 4.89 -36.23
N ARG A 17 34.66 5.14 -36.61
CA ARG A 17 33.51 4.28 -36.27
C ARG A 17 33.67 2.92 -36.94
N PRO A 18 33.63 1.80 -36.20
CA PRO A 18 33.61 0.48 -36.85
C PRO A 18 32.28 0.30 -37.60
N ALA A 19 32.36 -0.13 -38.83
CA ALA A 19 31.22 -0.62 -39.63
C ALA A 19 30.64 -1.85 -38.91
N LEU A 20 29.37 -1.81 -38.57
CA LEU A 20 28.66 -2.92 -37.96
C LEU A 20 28.39 -4.00 -39.04
N PRO A 21 28.69 -5.28 -38.79
CA PRO A 21 28.32 -6.35 -39.69
C PRO A 21 26.80 -6.44 -39.81
N ALA A 22 26.32 -6.75 -41.03
CA ALA A 22 24.92 -7.09 -41.28
C ALA A 22 24.63 -8.45 -40.63
N GLU A 23 24.04 -8.43 -39.42
CA GLU A 23 23.65 -9.62 -38.70
C GLU A 23 22.17 -9.96 -38.96
N ASP A 24 21.91 -11.23 -39.15
CA ASP A 24 20.60 -11.84 -39.34
C ASP A 24 19.57 -11.34 -38.34
N HIS A 25 18.56 -10.65 -38.84
CA HIS A 25 17.37 -10.32 -38.06
C HIS A 25 16.51 -11.58 -37.86
N PRO A 26 16.19 -11.98 -36.62
CA PRO A 26 15.14 -12.97 -36.45
C PRO A 26 13.87 -12.37 -37.06
N ALA A 27 13.27 -13.14 -38.00
CA ALA A 27 12.06 -12.75 -38.70
C ALA A 27 10.99 -12.34 -37.65
N VAL A 28 10.66 -11.05 -37.57
CA VAL A 28 9.45 -10.58 -36.93
C VAL A 28 8.33 -11.08 -37.86
N SER A 29 7.73 -12.22 -37.52
CA SER A 29 6.57 -12.71 -38.20
C SER A 29 5.50 -11.63 -38.17
N GLY A 30 4.86 -11.30 -39.30
CA GLY A 30 3.85 -10.27 -39.43
C GLY A 30 2.51 -10.59 -38.71
N GLY A 31 2.60 -11.24 -37.57
CA GLY A 31 1.50 -11.45 -36.64
C GLY A 31 1.25 -10.20 -35.79
N GLY A 32 -0.01 -9.90 -35.52
CA GLY A 32 -0.40 -8.85 -34.55
C GLY A 32 0.15 -9.15 -33.15
N PRO A 33 0.00 -8.21 -32.20
CA PRO A 33 0.35 -8.46 -30.81
C PRO A 33 -0.34 -9.73 -30.32
N LYS A 34 0.35 -10.51 -29.48
CA LYS A 34 -0.20 -11.76 -28.94
C LYS A 34 -1.61 -11.54 -28.42
N ALA A 35 -2.52 -12.42 -28.78
CA ALA A 35 -3.94 -12.31 -28.50
C ALA A 35 -4.20 -11.99 -27.02
N GLY A 36 -4.91 -10.89 -26.80
CA GLY A 36 -5.59 -10.47 -25.56
C GLY A 36 -4.82 -10.61 -24.25
N ILE A 37 -4.57 -9.50 -23.58
CA ILE A 37 -4.16 -9.52 -22.18
C ILE A 37 -5.40 -9.90 -21.35
N SER A 38 -5.39 -11.07 -20.71
CA SER A 38 -6.39 -11.40 -19.70
C SER A 38 -6.02 -10.68 -18.40
N LEU A 39 -6.67 -9.56 -18.13
CA LEU A 39 -6.50 -8.78 -16.90
C LEU A 39 -7.48 -9.30 -15.86
N GLY A 40 -6.99 -10.10 -14.90
CA GLY A 40 -7.76 -10.51 -13.73
C GLY A 40 -8.02 -9.34 -12.77
N ALA A 41 -8.99 -9.48 -11.88
CA ALA A 41 -9.22 -8.52 -10.81
C ALA A 41 -8.01 -8.51 -9.84
N GLY A 42 -7.45 -7.32 -9.56
CA GLY A 42 -6.34 -7.17 -8.60
C GLY A 42 -4.94 -7.03 -9.20
N ILE A 43 -4.81 -6.90 -10.52
CA ILE A 43 -3.52 -6.69 -11.19
C ILE A 43 -3.06 -5.23 -10.98
N ASP A 44 -1.81 -5.06 -10.56
CA ASP A 44 -1.21 -3.75 -10.34
C ASP A 44 -0.68 -3.10 -11.64
N LEU A 45 -0.26 -1.82 -11.55
CA LEU A 45 0.29 -1.07 -12.68
C LEU A 45 1.55 -1.71 -13.27
N ALA A 46 2.39 -2.34 -12.44
CA ALA A 46 3.62 -2.98 -12.87
C ALA A 46 3.32 -4.22 -13.71
N GLU A 47 2.38 -5.03 -13.28
CA GLU A 47 1.96 -6.24 -13.99
C GLU A 47 1.25 -5.91 -15.31
N ILE A 48 0.36 -4.90 -15.34
CA ILE A 48 -0.28 -4.41 -16.58
C ILE A 48 0.79 -3.95 -17.57
N THR A 49 1.77 -3.19 -17.09
CA THR A 49 2.87 -2.72 -17.90
C THR A 49 3.69 -3.88 -18.46
N ARG A 50 4.05 -4.84 -17.62
CA ARG A 50 4.79 -6.04 -18.03
C ARG A 50 4.04 -6.82 -19.11
N LEU A 51 2.76 -7.12 -18.90
CA LEU A 51 1.92 -7.85 -19.84
C LEU A 51 1.78 -7.12 -21.19
N THR A 52 1.62 -5.80 -21.16
CA THR A 52 1.53 -4.96 -22.37
C THR A 52 2.83 -5.00 -23.17
N LEU A 53 3.97 -4.88 -22.47
CA LEU A 53 5.28 -4.94 -23.08
C LEU A 53 5.58 -6.35 -23.64
N ASP A 54 5.22 -7.41 -22.92
CA ASP A 54 5.41 -8.81 -23.35
C ASP A 54 4.55 -9.17 -24.56
N ALA A 55 3.33 -8.62 -24.64
CA ALA A 55 2.47 -8.78 -25.82
C ALA A 55 3.01 -8.02 -27.05
N SER A 56 3.80 -6.97 -26.84
CA SER A 56 4.32 -6.11 -27.89
C SER A 56 5.68 -6.58 -28.42
N VAL A 57 6.58 -7.04 -27.56
CA VAL A 57 7.99 -7.32 -27.88
C VAL A 57 8.35 -8.76 -27.47
N PRO A 58 9.01 -9.55 -28.36
CA PRO A 58 9.59 -9.18 -29.65
C PRO A 58 8.67 -9.36 -30.86
N GLY A 59 7.53 -10.04 -30.75
CA GLY A 59 6.77 -10.57 -31.88
C GLY A 59 6.12 -9.51 -32.78
N PHE A 60 5.76 -8.35 -32.22
CA PHE A 60 5.05 -7.31 -32.96
C PHE A 60 5.93 -6.06 -33.20
N ALA A 61 6.80 -5.71 -32.26
CA ALA A 61 7.69 -4.56 -32.33
C ALA A 61 9.11 -4.92 -31.86
N GLY A 62 10.09 -4.16 -32.32
CA GLY A 62 11.48 -4.26 -31.86
C GLY A 62 11.75 -3.52 -30.55
N GLY A 63 10.85 -2.63 -30.17
CA GLY A 63 10.83 -1.92 -28.87
C GLY A 63 9.46 -1.37 -28.57
N ALA A 64 9.14 -1.29 -27.27
CA ALA A 64 7.89 -0.73 -26.76
C ALA A 64 8.12 0.04 -25.48
N SER A 65 7.33 1.11 -25.27
CA SER A 65 7.29 1.89 -24.02
C SER A 65 5.84 2.23 -23.66
N VAL A 66 5.49 2.02 -22.39
CA VAL A 66 4.16 2.32 -21.84
C VAL A 66 4.24 3.60 -21.00
N PHE A 67 3.32 4.52 -21.23
CA PHE A 67 3.22 5.79 -20.50
C PHE A 67 1.81 5.97 -19.96
N ALA A 68 1.67 6.40 -18.69
CA ALA A 68 0.42 6.86 -18.11
C ALA A 68 0.42 8.38 -17.99
N LEU A 69 -0.74 9.01 -18.14
CA LEU A 69 -0.86 10.47 -17.96
C LEU A 69 -0.65 10.83 -16.49
N GLU A 70 0.24 11.79 -16.23
CA GLU A 70 0.70 12.15 -14.88
C GLU A 70 -0.44 12.64 -13.96
N HIS A 71 -1.42 13.39 -14.51
CA HIS A 71 -2.54 13.89 -13.72
C HIS A 71 -3.41 12.75 -13.16
N LEU A 72 -3.59 11.64 -13.90
CA LEU A 72 -4.36 10.49 -13.41
C LEU A 72 -3.64 9.77 -12.25
N LEU A 73 -2.31 9.78 -12.24
CA LEU A 73 -1.51 9.18 -11.19
C LEU A 73 -1.51 10.01 -9.90
N LYS A 74 -1.68 11.35 -10.01
CA LYS A 74 -1.72 12.28 -8.87
C LYS A 74 -3.12 12.46 -8.31
N GLU A 75 -4.10 12.65 -9.17
CA GLU A 75 -5.46 13.04 -8.77
C GLU A 75 -6.42 11.83 -8.72
N GLY A 76 -6.08 10.76 -9.43
CA GLY A 76 -6.88 9.52 -9.46
C GLY A 76 -8.25 9.65 -10.13
N GLU A 77 -8.65 10.82 -10.61
CA GLU A 77 -9.83 11.02 -11.43
C GLU A 77 -9.45 11.28 -12.89
N PRO A 78 -10.20 10.74 -13.84
CA PRO A 78 -10.12 11.24 -15.19
C PRO A 78 -10.59 12.69 -15.15
N ALA A 79 -9.64 13.62 -15.19
CA ALA A 79 -10.00 14.98 -15.60
C ALA A 79 -10.79 14.82 -16.90
N GLY A 80 -11.87 15.57 -17.05
CA GLY A 80 -12.59 15.64 -18.31
C GLY A 80 -11.63 15.80 -19.49
N PRO A 81 -12.04 15.62 -20.74
CA PRO A 81 -11.14 15.57 -21.89
C PRO A 81 -10.06 16.64 -21.74
N PRO A 82 -8.77 16.28 -21.94
CA PRO A 82 -7.67 17.22 -21.73
C PRO A 82 -8.04 18.53 -22.43
N ALA A 83 -7.84 19.64 -21.72
CA ALA A 83 -8.24 20.96 -22.21
C ALA A 83 -7.84 21.07 -23.69
N THR A 84 -8.83 21.04 -24.58
CA THR A 84 -8.66 21.08 -26.04
C THR A 84 -8.27 22.49 -26.48
N GLY A 85 -7.31 23.09 -25.80
CA GLY A 85 -6.66 24.32 -26.19
C GLY A 85 -5.43 24.03 -27.05
N HIS A 86 -5.35 24.63 -28.22
CA HIS A 86 -4.12 24.65 -29.03
C HIS A 86 -2.97 25.17 -28.16
N GLY A 87 -2.06 24.26 -27.69
CA GLY A 87 -0.90 24.61 -26.88
C GLY A 87 -0.70 23.82 -25.58
N ALA A 88 -1.63 22.94 -25.20
CA ALA A 88 -1.48 22.15 -23.98
C ALA A 88 -0.40 21.07 -24.15
N GLN A 89 0.60 21.07 -23.24
CA GLN A 89 1.60 20.01 -23.14
C GLN A 89 0.98 18.76 -22.51
N VAL A 90 1.37 17.59 -22.99
CA VAL A 90 1.05 16.32 -22.34
C VAL A 90 2.18 15.94 -21.39
N VAL A 91 1.87 15.78 -20.12
CA VAL A 91 2.80 15.28 -19.10
C VAL A 91 2.45 13.82 -18.82
N ALA A 92 3.39 12.93 -18.99
CA ALA A 92 3.19 11.51 -18.79
C ALA A 92 4.37 10.87 -18.05
N ARG A 93 4.05 9.86 -17.24
CA ARG A 93 5.02 9.04 -16.52
C ARG A 93 5.28 7.76 -17.30
N ARG A 94 6.55 7.43 -17.50
CA ARG A 94 6.95 6.16 -18.08
C ARG A 94 6.72 5.05 -17.06
N LEU A 95 5.87 4.08 -17.39
CA LEU A 95 5.63 2.91 -16.55
C LEU A 95 6.66 1.81 -16.84
N GLY A 96 7.10 1.68 -18.08
CA GLY A 96 8.12 0.70 -18.45
C GLY A 96 8.50 0.75 -19.92
N THR A 97 9.63 0.09 -20.23
CA THR A 97 10.17 -0.03 -21.58
C THR A 97 10.77 -1.44 -21.78
N LYS A 98 10.59 -2.01 -22.98
CA LYS A 98 11.16 -3.30 -23.38
C LYS A 98 11.71 -3.24 -24.81
N PHE A 99 12.87 -3.86 -25.04
CA PHE A 99 13.48 -4.04 -26.35
C PHE A 99 13.73 -5.52 -26.66
N ALA A 100 13.63 -5.90 -27.92
CA ALA A 100 13.77 -7.29 -28.38
C ALA A 100 15.20 -7.85 -28.21
N ARG A 101 16.21 -7.00 -28.20
CA ARG A 101 17.62 -7.38 -27.98
C ARG A 101 18.14 -6.74 -26.68
N PRO A 102 18.45 -7.54 -25.63
CA PRO A 102 19.25 -7.07 -24.52
C PRO A 102 20.70 -6.97 -25.01
N GLY A 103 21.25 -5.78 -25.15
CA GLY A 103 22.66 -5.61 -25.55
C GLY A 103 22.96 -4.44 -26.45
N ARG A 104 21.99 -3.82 -27.08
CA ARG A 104 22.19 -2.48 -27.60
C ARG A 104 22.30 -1.56 -26.39
N ARG A 105 23.52 -1.14 -26.06
CA ARG A 105 23.75 -0.15 -25.00
C ARG A 105 22.88 1.06 -25.32
N VAL A 106 21.72 1.14 -24.68
CA VAL A 106 21.07 2.42 -24.47
C VAL A 106 22.01 3.14 -23.51
N PRO A 107 22.62 4.27 -23.91
CA PRO A 107 23.62 4.92 -23.08
C PRO A 107 23.06 5.19 -21.69
N GLY A 108 23.76 4.68 -20.67
CA GLY A 108 23.65 5.10 -19.29
C GLY A 108 22.25 5.16 -18.66
N GLY A 109 21.51 4.06 -18.58
CA GLY A 109 20.27 4.04 -17.80
C GLY A 109 19.11 4.90 -18.35
N ALA A 110 19.16 5.27 -19.62
CA ALA A 110 18.21 6.14 -20.29
C ALA A 110 16.84 5.45 -20.46
N PHE A 111 15.99 5.49 -19.50
CA PHE A 111 14.52 5.19 -19.50
C PHE A 111 14.08 4.49 -18.23
N PRO A 112 14.40 5.05 -17.06
CA PRO A 112 13.95 4.43 -15.81
C PRO A 112 12.43 4.46 -15.76
N PRO A 113 11.79 3.39 -15.26
CA PRO A 113 10.41 3.46 -14.82
C PRO A 113 10.24 4.59 -13.80
N GLY A 114 9.12 5.31 -13.89
CA GLY A 114 8.84 6.44 -13.01
C GLY A 114 9.27 7.81 -13.56
N GLU A 115 10.03 7.87 -14.65
CA GLU A 115 10.42 9.16 -15.28
C GLU A 115 9.19 9.91 -15.79
N VAL A 116 9.06 11.19 -15.37
CA VAL A 116 8.00 12.09 -15.80
C VAL A 116 8.53 12.96 -16.96
N ILE A 117 7.82 12.93 -18.08
CA ILE A 117 8.23 13.63 -19.30
C ILE A 117 7.10 14.54 -19.76
N ALA A 118 7.46 15.80 -20.05
CA ALA A 118 6.56 16.76 -20.69
C ALA A 118 6.80 16.74 -22.20
N PHE A 119 5.75 16.46 -22.96
CA PHE A 119 5.80 16.44 -24.43
C PHE A 119 5.25 17.75 -24.99
N ALA A 120 5.97 18.33 -25.93
CA ALA A 120 5.58 19.58 -26.56
C ALA A 120 4.19 19.47 -27.22
N ALA A 121 3.48 20.59 -27.33
CA ALA A 121 2.12 20.64 -27.88
C ALA A 121 2.03 20.10 -29.33
N ASP A 122 3.05 20.28 -30.14
CA ASP A 122 3.15 19.80 -31.52
C ASP A 122 3.72 18.37 -31.63
N SER A 123 4.04 17.73 -30.50
CA SER A 123 4.57 16.37 -30.46
C SER A 123 3.54 15.36 -31.02
N PRO A 124 4.01 14.35 -31.77
CA PRO A 124 3.17 13.22 -32.17
C PRO A 124 2.47 12.52 -31.02
N LEU A 125 3.10 12.50 -29.84
CA LEU A 125 2.56 11.89 -28.63
C LEU A 125 1.42 12.74 -28.03
N THR A 126 1.59 14.06 -28.00
CA THR A 126 0.52 15.00 -27.63
C THR A 126 -0.66 14.87 -28.57
N ARG A 127 -0.43 14.78 -29.87
CA ARG A 127 -1.48 14.56 -30.87
C ARG A 127 -2.19 13.23 -30.70
N CYS A 128 -1.47 12.14 -30.37
CA CYS A 128 -2.04 10.84 -30.07
C CYS A 128 -3.01 10.91 -28.89
N VAL A 129 -2.62 11.56 -27.81
CA VAL A 129 -3.44 11.74 -26.60
C VAL A 129 -4.65 12.63 -26.87
N SER A 130 -4.44 13.81 -27.47
CA SER A 130 -5.53 14.80 -27.66
C SER A 130 -6.58 14.35 -28.68
N SER A 131 -6.16 13.60 -29.72
CA SER A 131 -7.11 13.08 -30.73
C SER A 131 -7.75 11.74 -30.35
N GLY A 132 -7.19 11.03 -29.37
CA GLY A 132 -7.58 9.64 -29.05
C GLY A 132 -7.35 8.68 -30.23
N ARG A 133 -6.49 9.01 -31.19
CA ARG A 133 -6.23 8.24 -32.40
C ARG A 133 -4.75 7.84 -32.51
N PRO A 134 -4.45 6.69 -33.14
CA PRO A 134 -3.07 6.29 -33.37
C PRO A 134 -2.34 7.28 -34.27
N VAL A 135 -1.07 7.50 -34.00
CA VAL A 135 -0.16 8.30 -34.83
C VAL A 135 0.95 7.40 -35.33
N ARG A 136 1.09 7.33 -36.64
CA ARG A 136 2.00 6.40 -37.34
C ARG A 136 2.95 7.15 -38.24
N PHE A 137 4.23 6.71 -38.24
CA PHE A 137 5.24 7.12 -39.19
C PHE A 137 5.87 5.88 -39.80
N SER A 138 5.73 5.74 -41.11
CA SER A 138 6.36 4.63 -41.87
C SER A 138 7.88 4.79 -41.95
N ARG A 139 8.38 6.00 -41.74
CA ARG A 139 9.81 6.33 -41.69
C ARG A 139 10.09 7.27 -40.52
N VAL A 140 11.12 6.93 -39.73
CA VAL A 140 11.61 7.79 -38.66
C VAL A 140 12.57 8.82 -39.28
N GLU A 141 12.06 10.03 -39.48
CA GLU A 141 12.81 11.15 -40.06
C GLU A 141 13.33 12.07 -38.96
N ARG A 142 14.29 12.96 -39.33
CA ARG A 142 14.90 13.92 -38.40
C ARG A 142 13.86 14.80 -37.71
N GLN A 143 12.85 15.25 -38.44
CA GLN A 143 11.77 16.08 -37.88
C GLN A 143 10.96 15.36 -36.79
N LEU A 144 10.70 14.07 -36.93
CA LEU A 144 10.05 13.29 -35.89
C LEU A 144 10.92 13.21 -34.65
N MET A 145 12.22 12.97 -34.80
CA MET A 145 13.18 12.90 -33.70
C MET A 145 13.30 14.23 -32.93
N GLU A 146 13.20 15.36 -33.65
CA GLU A 146 13.23 16.69 -33.03
C GLU A 146 11.98 16.99 -32.20
N ARG A 147 10.79 16.54 -32.67
CA ARG A 147 9.50 16.75 -31.97
C ARG A 147 9.28 15.82 -30.76
N ILE A 148 9.96 14.69 -30.70
CA ILE A 148 9.85 13.77 -29.55
C ILE A 148 10.82 14.18 -28.40
N GLY A 149 11.77 15.06 -28.68
CA GLY A 149 12.72 15.57 -27.70
C GLY A 149 14.01 14.75 -27.57
N PRO A 150 14.96 15.19 -26.72
CA PRO A 150 16.31 14.61 -26.65
C PRO A 150 16.35 13.13 -26.31
N ALA A 151 15.59 12.70 -25.31
CA ALA A 151 15.50 11.30 -24.89
C ALA A 151 14.90 10.40 -25.99
N GLY A 152 13.93 10.89 -26.75
CA GLY A 152 13.35 10.18 -27.88
C GLY A 152 14.30 9.99 -29.06
N ARG A 153 15.22 10.95 -29.27
CA ARG A 153 16.23 10.89 -30.36
C ARG A 153 17.16 9.69 -30.21
N GLU A 154 17.64 9.43 -29.01
CA GLU A 154 18.55 8.29 -28.76
C GLU A 154 17.86 6.95 -28.99
N VAL A 155 16.60 6.80 -28.61
CA VAL A 155 15.81 5.58 -28.82
C VAL A 155 15.53 5.36 -30.28
N LEU A 156 15.07 6.39 -30.99
CA LEU A 156 14.63 6.29 -32.37
C LEU A 156 15.78 6.16 -33.36
N ALA A 157 17.02 6.55 -32.99
CA ALA A 157 18.19 6.53 -33.87
C ALA A 157 18.55 5.16 -34.47
N GLY A 158 17.89 4.12 -34.12
CA GLY A 158 18.14 2.78 -34.69
C GLY A 158 16.88 2.09 -35.18
N TYR A 159 15.79 2.83 -35.29
CA TYR A 159 14.51 2.30 -35.74
C TYR A 159 14.04 3.03 -36.99
N THR A 160 13.28 2.33 -37.82
CA THR A 160 12.82 2.86 -39.11
C THR A 160 11.34 3.23 -39.12
N SER A 161 10.53 2.61 -38.25
CA SER A 161 9.10 2.87 -38.19
C SER A 161 8.65 3.08 -36.76
N PHE A 162 7.67 3.98 -36.58
CA PHE A 162 7.15 4.42 -35.29
C PHE A 162 5.61 4.37 -35.29
N LEU A 163 5.05 3.90 -34.20
CA LEU A 163 3.61 3.90 -33.94
C LEU A 163 3.34 4.28 -32.48
N ALA A 164 2.54 5.31 -32.27
CA ALA A 164 1.96 5.64 -30.97
C ALA A 164 0.47 5.34 -30.99
N VAL A 165 -0.01 4.63 -29.99
CA VAL A 165 -1.45 4.38 -29.85
C VAL A 165 -1.93 4.83 -28.50
N PRO A 166 -3.14 5.44 -28.41
CA PRO A 166 -3.71 5.83 -27.14
C PRO A 166 -4.13 4.59 -26.36
N MET A 167 -3.93 4.63 -25.05
CA MET A 167 -4.52 3.68 -24.12
C MET A 167 -5.81 4.29 -23.58
N THR A 168 -6.94 3.74 -23.96
CA THR A 168 -8.25 4.31 -23.68
C THR A 168 -9.08 3.40 -22.78
N ALA A 169 -9.86 4.01 -21.89
CA ALA A 169 -10.87 3.33 -21.10
C ALA A 169 -12.09 4.28 -20.93
N ARG A 170 -13.32 3.78 -21.19
CA ARG A 170 -14.55 4.56 -21.01
C ARG A 170 -14.45 5.97 -21.65
N ASP A 171 -14.01 6.04 -22.90
CA ASP A 171 -13.82 7.29 -23.67
C ASP A 171 -12.74 8.25 -23.12
N THR A 172 -11.97 7.83 -22.13
CA THR A 172 -10.87 8.61 -21.56
C THR A 172 -9.54 8.04 -22.00
N VAL A 173 -8.61 8.89 -22.41
CA VAL A 173 -7.21 8.49 -22.65
C VAL A 173 -6.49 8.43 -21.31
N THR A 174 -6.02 7.23 -20.90
CA THR A 174 -5.29 7.02 -19.66
C THR A 174 -3.77 7.12 -19.85
N GLY A 175 -3.33 7.04 -21.10
CA GLY A 175 -1.93 7.05 -21.46
C GLY A 175 -1.71 6.71 -22.92
N PHE A 176 -0.52 6.30 -23.27
CA PHE A 176 -0.19 5.86 -24.61
C PHE A 176 0.91 4.79 -24.63
N LEU A 177 0.86 3.94 -25.67
CA LEU A 177 1.87 2.93 -25.96
C LEU A 177 2.67 3.38 -27.19
N VAL A 178 3.99 3.41 -27.05
CA VAL A 178 4.93 3.69 -28.16
C VAL A 178 5.55 2.40 -28.63
N LEU A 179 5.57 2.18 -29.93
CA LEU A 179 6.07 0.99 -30.59
C LEU A 179 7.04 1.40 -31.70
N VAL A 180 8.15 0.69 -31.83
CA VAL A 180 9.18 0.94 -32.87
C VAL A 180 9.61 -0.35 -33.55
N ARG A 181 9.92 -0.27 -34.86
CA ARG A 181 10.48 -1.37 -35.65
C ARG A 181 11.85 -1.04 -36.19
N ALA A 182 12.73 -2.03 -36.16
CA ALA A 182 14.10 -1.93 -36.63
C ALA A 182 14.18 -2.00 -38.18
N PRO A 183 15.32 -1.62 -38.78
CA PRO A 183 15.59 -1.84 -40.19
C PRO A 183 15.39 -3.32 -40.60
N GLY A 184 14.90 -3.55 -41.82
CA GLY A 184 14.63 -4.90 -42.33
C GLY A 184 13.25 -5.47 -41.96
N VAL A 185 12.50 -4.79 -41.06
CA VAL A 185 11.12 -5.17 -40.74
C VAL A 185 10.16 -4.19 -41.47
N PRO A 186 9.05 -4.68 -42.08
CA PRO A 186 8.05 -3.81 -42.71
C PRO A 186 7.54 -2.73 -41.76
N ALA A 187 7.34 -1.53 -42.27
CA ALA A 187 6.79 -0.43 -41.50
C ALA A 187 5.38 -0.77 -40.98
N PHE A 188 4.99 -0.14 -39.84
CA PHE A 188 3.64 -0.31 -39.31
C PHE A 188 2.56 0.10 -40.34
N GLY A 189 1.62 -0.80 -40.66
CA GLY A 189 0.48 -0.59 -41.52
C GLY A 189 -0.80 -0.28 -40.75
N GLU A 190 -1.91 -0.11 -41.46
CA GLU A 190 -3.24 0.13 -40.84
C GLU A 190 -3.71 -1.04 -39.96
N ARG A 191 -3.43 -2.28 -40.39
CA ARG A 191 -3.75 -3.48 -39.61
C ARG A 191 -2.97 -3.52 -38.32
N ASP A 192 -1.70 -3.11 -38.33
CA ASP A 192 -0.85 -3.02 -37.15
C ASP A 192 -1.40 -1.95 -36.19
N ALA A 193 -1.76 -0.78 -36.72
CA ALA A 193 -2.31 0.31 -35.91
C ALA A 193 -3.64 -0.12 -35.23
N ALA A 194 -4.52 -0.81 -35.96
CA ALA A 194 -5.77 -1.33 -35.39
C ALA A 194 -5.52 -2.40 -34.30
N ALA A 195 -4.55 -3.28 -34.51
CA ALA A 195 -4.18 -4.33 -33.55
C ALA A 195 -3.55 -3.71 -32.28
N ALA A 196 -2.64 -2.74 -32.44
CA ALA A 196 -2.01 -2.02 -31.34
C ALA A 196 -3.04 -1.17 -30.56
N THR A 197 -4.04 -0.58 -31.24
CA THR A 197 -5.12 0.18 -30.59
C THR A 197 -5.96 -0.72 -29.69
N ARG A 198 -6.27 -1.96 -30.12
CA ARG A 198 -6.97 -2.92 -29.23
C ARG A 198 -6.15 -3.26 -27.99
N LEU A 199 -4.84 -3.50 -28.15
CA LEU A 199 -3.94 -3.71 -27.02
C LEU A 199 -3.90 -2.47 -26.11
N GLY A 200 -3.83 -1.27 -26.70
CA GLY A 200 -3.88 -0.01 -25.95
C GLY A 200 -5.16 0.16 -25.14
N ALA A 201 -6.31 -0.20 -25.69
CA ALA A 201 -7.59 -0.16 -24.98
C ALA A 201 -7.63 -1.15 -23.80
N GLN A 202 -7.10 -2.35 -23.96
CA GLN A 202 -6.99 -3.32 -22.86
C GLN A 202 -6.07 -2.82 -21.76
N ALA A 203 -4.89 -2.30 -22.12
CA ALA A 203 -3.96 -1.71 -21.16
C ALA A 203 -4.56 -0.49 -20.45
N GLY A 204 -5.24 0.38 -21.18
CA GLY A 204 -5.92 1.57 -20.64
C GLY A 204 -7.00 1.22 -19.62
N ALA A 205 -7.83 0.22 -19.91
CA ALA A 205 -8.84 -0.28 -18.98
C ALA A 205 -8.20 -0.86 -17.71
N GLY A 206 -7.11 -1.62 -17.87
CA GLY A 206 -6.35 -2.16 -16.74
C GLY A 206 -5.77 -1.05 -15.86
N ILE A 207 -5.13 -0.04 -16.47
CA ILE A 207 -4.58 1.12 -15.74
C ILE A 207 -5.68 1.85 -14.96
N LEU A 208 -6.82 2.13 -15.58
CA LEU A 208 -7.92 2.82 -14.91
C LEU A 208 -8.44 2.02 -13.70
N ASN A 209 -8.59 0.70 -13.85
CA ASN A 209 -9.01 -0.18 -12.76
C ASN A 209 -7.96 -0.21 -11.62
N ALA A 210 -6.67 -0.32 -11.94
CA ALA A 210 -5.60 -0.29 -10.96
C ALA A 210 -5.56 1.04 -10.20
N LEU A 211 -5.72 2.16 -10.89
CA LEU A 211 -5.77 3.49 -10.26
C LEU A 211 -7.00 3.64 -9.35
N ALA A 212 -8.16 3.14 -9.77
CA ALA A 212 -9.37 3.15 -8.94
C ALA A 212 -9.15 2.34 -7.65
N LEU A 213 -8.51 1.17 -7.74
CA LEU A 213 -8.20 0.34 -6.57
C LEU A 213 -7.18 1.02 -5.64
N ILE A 214 -6.12 1.63 -6.21
CA ILE A 214 -5.12 2.39 -5.43
C ILE A 214 -5.81 3.54 -4.69
N ARG A 215 -6.69 4.28 -5.36
CA ARG A 215 -7.44 5.38 -4.75
C ARG A 215 -8.37 4.90 -3.64
N GLN A 216 -9.11 3.83 -3.88
CA GLN A 216 -10.00 3.23 -2.88
C GLN A 216 -9.21 2.83 -1.62
N ARG A 217 -8.04 2.20 -1.80
CA ARG A 217 -7.11 1.88 -0.70
C ARG A 217 -6.62 3.14 0.01
N SER A 218 -6.21 4.16 -0.74
CA SER A 218 -5.70 5.43 -0.18
C SER A 218 -6.75 6.17 0.66
N ILE A 219 -8.02 6.17 0.21
CA ILE A 219 -9.13 6.74 0.97
C ILE A 219 -9.36 5.93 2.25
N ALA A 220 -9.36 4.61 2.14
CA ALA A 220 -9.49 3.73 3.28
C ALA A 220 -8.36 3.94 4.30
N ASP A 221 -7.10 4.02 3.84
CA ASP A 221 -5.92 4.31 4.68
C ASP A 221 -6.01 5.70 5.33
N ALA A 222 -6.52 6.71 4.61
CA ALA A 222 -6.69 8.05 5.16
C ALA A 222 -7.78 8.08 6.23
N LEU A 223 -8.89 7.38 6.01
CA LEU A 223 -9.94 7.20 7.00
C LEU A 223 -9.39 6.47 8.24
N GLN A 224 -8.67 5.38 8.03
CA GLN A 224 -8.06 4.61 9.13
C GLN A 224 -7.08 5.48 9.94
N ARG A 225 -6.18 6.21 9.30
CA ARG A 225 -5.27 7.12 10.00
C ARG A 225 -6.01 8.26 10.73
N GLY A 226 -7.11 8.74 10.19
CA GLY A 226 -7.96 9.74 10.86
C GLY A 226 -8.78 9.17 12.01
N LEU A 227 -9.06 7.87 11.97
CA LEU A 227 -9.81 7.15 12.99
C LEU A 227 -8.88 6.50 14.03
N LEU A 228 -7.66 6.14 13.68
CA LEU A 228 -6.62 5.70 14.62
C LEU A 228 -6.04 6.96 15.31
N ALA A 229 -5.86 6.92 16.64
CA ALA A 229 -5.33 8.05 17.39
C ALA A 229 -3.98 8.52 16.85
N ALA A 230 -3.68 9.78 17.07
CA ALA A 230 -2.30 10.24 17.15
C ALA A 230 -1.47 9.29 18.03
N GLU A 231 -0.16 9.21 17.78
CA GLU A 231 0.73 8.35 18.60
C GLU A 231 0.35 8.49 20.09
N PRO A 232 0.12 7.35 20.77
CA PRO A 232 -0.38 7.39 22.14
C PRO A 232 0.64 8.10 23.02
N VAL A 233 0.18 9.10 23.76
CA VAL A 233 1.01 9.77 24.78
C VAL A 233 1.16 8.77 25.92
N VAL A 234 2.32 8.14 26.00
CA VAL A 234 2.64 7.20 27.08
C VAL A 234 3.09 8.01 28.31
N PRO A 235 2.39 7.90 29.46
CA PRO A 235 2.79 8.61 30.68
C PRO A 235 4.15 8.12 31.20
N PRO A 236 4.91 8.97 31.91
CA PRO A 236 6.12 8.54 32.60
C PRO A 236 5.84 7.36 33.54
N GLY A 237 6.73 6.37 33.56
CA GLY A 237 6.60 5.19 34.44
C GLY A 237 5.80 4.03 33.84
N LEU A 238 5.41 4.11 32.57
CA LEU A 238 4.80 3.00 31.83
C LEU A 238 5.48 2.84 30.47
N GLU A 239 5.71 1.61 30.04
CA GLU A 239 6.11 1.28 28.69
C GLU A 239 4.92 0.62 27.99
N ILE A 240 4.65 1.00 26.74
CA ILE A 240 3.54 0.46 25.95
C ILE A 240 4.04 0.20 24.53
N ALA A 241 3.62 -0.93 23.97
CA ALA A 241 3.78 -1.24 22.55
C ALA A 241 2.47 -1.81 22.01
N GLY A 242 2.05 -1.33 20.84
CA GLY A 242 0.82 -1.78 20.19
C GLY A 242 1.06 -2.16 18.74
N ARG A 243 0.32 -3.16 18.27
CA ARG A 243 0.28 -3.57 16.86
C ARG A 243 -1.17 -3.75 16.44
N CYS A 244 -1.50 -3.28 15.25
CA CYS A 244 -2.78 -3.50 14.62
C CYS A 244 -2.53 -3.81 13.13
N LEU A 245 -2.93 -5.00 12.70
CA LEU A 245 -2.79 -5.48 11.33
C LEU A 245 -4.16 -5.88 10.80
N PRO A 246 -4.64 -5.27 9.72
CA PRO A 246 -5.88 -5.70 9.10
C PRO A 246 -5.73 -7.05 8.40
N ALA A 247 -6.80 -7.80 8.29
CA ALA A 247 -6.87 -9.06 7.57
C ALA A 247 -6.39 -8.93 6.12
N ALA A 248 -5.80 -10.01 5.59
CA ALA A 248 -5.24 -10.01 4.23
C ALA A 248 -6.30 -9.64 3.18
N GLY A 249 -6.01 -8.61 2.39
CA GLY A 249 -6.92 -8.08 1.36
C GLY A 249 -7.87 -6.97 1.84
N HIS A 250 -7.89 -6.66 3.13
CA HIS A 250 -8.63 -5.55 3.70
C HIS A 250 -7.69 -4.40 4.06
N VAL A 251 -8.18 -3.19 3.92
CA VAL A 251 -7.42 -1.96 4.25
C VAL A 251 -7.83 -1.42 5.61
N ILE A 252 -9.04 -1.77 6.07
CA ILE A 252 -9.60 -1.31 7.34
C ILE A 252 -10.25 -2.51 8.03
N GLY A 253 -9.91 -2.68 9.32
CA GLY A 253 -10.48 -3.69 10.20
C GLY A 253 -11.52 -3.14 11.18
N GLY A 254 -12.19 -4.08 11.86
CA GLY A 254 -13.06 -3.80 13.02
C GLY A 254 -12.32 -3.67 14.33
N ASP A 255 -11.08 -4.12 14.37
CA ASP A 255 -10.21 -4.15 15.54
C ASP A 255 -9.61 -2.79 15.85
N TRP A 256 -9.44 -2.50 17.12
CA TRP A 256 -8.71 -1.33 17.58
C TRP A 256 -8.08 -1.51 18.96
N TYR A 257 -7.09 -0.70 19.26
CA TYR A 257 -6.65 -0.41 20.62
C TYR A 257 -6.58 1.09 20.86
N ASP A 258 -6.57 1.51 22.12
CA ASP A 258 -6.35 2.90 22.52
C ASP A 258 -5.60 2.97 23.84
N VAL A 259 -4.85 4.06 24.01
CA VAL A 259 -4.10 4.39 25.24
C VAL A 259 -4.59 5.75 25.72
N ILE A 260 -5.21 5.80 26.86
CA ILE A 260 -5.90 6.98 27.36
C ILE A 260 -5.22 7.43 28.65
N PRO A 261 -4.50 8.56 28.66
CA PRO A 261 -3.98 9.13 29.90
C PRO A 261 -5.13 9.48 30.84
N LEU A 262 -5.01 9.08 32.11
CA LEU A 262 -5.99 9.37 33.16
C LEU A 262 -5.34 10.18 34.30
N PRO A 263 -6.14 10.90 35.10
CA PRO A 263 -5.62 11.62 36.24
C PRO A 263 -4.87 10.72 37.24
N GLY A 264 -3.85 11.24 37.94
CA GLY A 264 -3.14 10.54 39.00
C GLY A 264 -2.25 9.40 38.50
N ASN A 265 -1.43 9.65 37.48
CA ASN A 265 -0.46 8.69 36.91
C ASN A 265 -1.08 7.34 36.52
N ARG A 266 -2.36 7.37 36.11
CA ARG A 266 -3.10 6.21 35.63
C ARG A 266 -3.24 6.22 34.11
N THR A 267 -3.34 5.05 33.53
CA THR A 267 -3.50 4.89 32.08
C THR A 267 -4.59 3.88 31.79
N GLY A 268 -5.57 4.30 30.99
CA GLY A 268 -6.57 3.42 30.41
C GLY A 268 -6.04 2.75 29.15
N LEU A 269 -6.21 1.44 29.06
CA LEU A 269 -5.98 0.65 27.86
C LEU A 269 -7.30 0.09 27.37
N VAL A 270 -7.62 0.29 26.11
CA VAL A 270 -8.81 -0.29 25.44
C VAL A 270 -8.34 -1.19 24.33
N VAL A 271 -8.94 -2.37 24.23
CA VAL A 271 -8.88 -3.23 23.05
C VAL A 271 -10.28 -3.65 22.70
N GLY A 272 -10.66 -3.63 21.45
CA GLY A 272 -11.97 -4.08 21.01
C GLY A 272 -11.95 -4.63 19.61
N ASP A 273 -13.00 -5.39 19.31
CA ASP A 273 -13.22 -6.00 18.02
C ASP A 273 -14.71 -5.90 17.67
N VAL A 274 -15.00 -5.31 16.51
CA VAL A 274 -16.35 -5.19 15.94
C VAL A 274 -16.58 -6.34 14.97
N MET A 275 -17.59 -7.13 15.20
CA MET A 275 -17.96 -8.25 14.35
C MET A 275 -18.09 -7.84 12.88
N GLY A 276 -17.33 -8.50 12.00
CA GLY A 276 -17.27 -8.25 10.56
C GLY A 276 -16.07 -7.41 10.17
N HIS A 277 -15.97 -7.08 8.88
CA HIS A 277 -14.81 -6.41 8.30
C HIS A 277 -15.21 -5.31 7.32
N GLY A 278 -14.27 -4.44 6.99
CA GLY A 278 -14.45 -3.39 6.00
C GLY A 278 -15.06 -2.09 6.54
N PRO A 279 -15.52 -1.19 5.66
CA PRO A 279 -15.88 0.18 6.02
C PRO A 279 -16.99 0.31 7.06
N GLU A 280 -17.92 -0.64 7.10
CA GLU A 280 -19.04 -0.63 8.06
C GLU A 280 -18.57 -0.96 9.47
N ALA A 281 -17.76 -2.00 9.63
CA ALA A 281 -17.15 -2.36 10.91
C ALA A 281 -16.22 -1.24 11.41
N ALA A 282 -15.40 -0.68 10.52
CA ALA A 282 -14.53 0.46 10.84
C ALA A 282 -15.29 1.70 11.31
N ALA A 283 -16.45 2.01 10.72
CA ALA A 283 -17.27 3.14 11.16
C ALA A 283 -17.82 2.94 12.56
N VAL A 284 -18.23 1.73 12.90
CA VAL A 284 -18.69 1.37 14.26
C VAL A 284 -17.51 1.40 15.22
N MET A 285 -16.39 0.80 14.88
CA MET A 285 -15.15 0.82 15.65
C MET A 285 -14.78 2.25 16.05
N ALA A 286 -14.78 3.19 15.08
CA ALA A 286 -14.48 4.58 15.34
C ALA A 286 -15.43 5.25 16.33
N GLN A 287 -16.73 4.93 16.26
CA GLN A 287 -17.73 5.44 17.19
C GLN A 287 -17.51 4.87 18.60
N LEU A 288 -17.28 3.57 18.73
CA LEU A 288 -17.02 2.92 20.01
C LEU A 288 -15.75 3.43 20.65
N ARG A 289 -14.67 3.56 19.87
CA ARG A 289 -13.40 4.09 20.31
C ARG A 289 -13.51 5.53 20.82
N THR A 290 -14.10 6.43 20.03
CA THR A 290 -14.31 7.83 20.42
C THR A 290 -15.18 7.92 21.67
N THR A 291 -16.22 7.06 21.77
CA THR A 291 -17.08 7.02 22.95
C THR A 291 -16.33 6.52 24.17
N ALA A 292 -15.52 5.47 24.04
CA ALA A 292 -14.71 4.94 25.14
C ALA A 292 -13.73 5.98 25.66
N HIS A 293 -13.09 6.74 24.76
CA HIS A 293 -12.19 7.84 25.10
C HIS A 293 -12.92 8.94 25.91
N ALA A 294 -14.07 9.39 25.40
CA ALA A 294 -14.87 10.40 26.09
C ALA A 294 -15.43 9.93 27.45
N LEU A 295 -15.72 8.65 27.59
CA LEU A 295 -16.16 8.06 28.86
C LEU A 295 -15.01 7.89 29.86
N ALA A 296 -13.80 7.64 29.37
CA ALA A 296 -12.59 7.54 30.19
C ALA A 296 -12.25 8.88 30.87
N ASP A 297 -12.48 10.02 30.19
CA ASP A 297 -12.31 11.35 30.74
C ASP A 297 -13.19 11.63 31.98
N LEU A 298 -14.25 10.83 32.14
CA LEU A 298 -15.13 10.90 33.34
C LEU A 298 -14.57 10.12 34.53
N ASP A 299 -13.39 9.55 34.42
CA ASP A 299 -12.71 8.74 35.44
C ASP A 299 -13.56 7.58 35.98
N LEU A 300 -14.28 6.91 35.08
CA LEU A 300 -15.16 5.80 35.44
C LEU A 300 -14.37 4.52 35.73
N ALA A 301 -14.86 3.72 36.65
CA ALA A 301 -14.38 2.37 36.84
C ALA A 301 -14.59 1.52 35.54
N PRO A 302 -13.73 0.52 35.26
CA PRO A 302 -13.83 -0.26 34.03
C PRO A 302 -15.19 -0.87 33.74
N ALA A 303 -15.83 -1.43 34.72
CA ALA A 303 -17.18 -2.01 34.58
C ALA A 303 -18.23 -0.95 34.22
N ASP A 304 -18.17 0.23 34.82
CA ASP A 304 -19.11 1.32 34.56
C ASP A 304 -18.92 1.93 33.17
N LEU A 305 -17.66 2.03 32.71
CA LEU A 305 -17.35 2.48 31.35
C LEU A 305 -17.96 1.50 30.33
N LEU A 306 -17.71 0.20 30.47
CA LEU A 306 -18.28 -0.82 29.56
C LEU A 306 -19.80 -0.82 29.57
N GLN A 307 -20.44 -0.62 30.74
CA GLN A 307 -21.88 -0.53 30.83
C GLN A 307 -22.45 0.68 30.07
N ARG A 308 -21.78 1.84 30.14
CA ARG A 308 -22.17 3.03 29.37
C ARG A 308 -21.91 2.83 27.88
N LEU A 309 -20.77 2.26 27.52
CA LEU A 309 -20.43 1.95 26.15
C LEU A 309 -21.45 0.98 25.51
N ASN A 310 -21.88 -0.04 26.25
CA ASN A 310 -22.93 -0.96 25.80
C ASN A 310 -24.26 -0.25 25.53
N ARG A 311 -24.66 0.72 26.37
CA ARG A 311 -25.88 1.51 26.12
C ARG A 311 -25.79 2.29 24.81
N VAL A 312 -24.63 2.89 24.53
CA VAL A 312 -24.40 3.58 23.24
C VAL A 312 -24.48 2.60 22.10
N THR A 313 -23.81 1.46 22.19
CA THR A 313 -23.81 0.40 21.14
C THR A 313 -25.23 -0.06 20.80
N THR A 314 -26.09 -0.25 21.80
CA THR A 314 -27.48 -0.66 21.58
C THR A 314 -28.35 0.41 20.91
N THR A 315 -27.92 1.67 20.89
CA THR A 315 -28.64 2.76 20.19
C THR A 315 -28.19 2.94 18.73
N LEU A 316 -27.14 2.29 18.31
CA LEU A 316 -26.69 2.32 16.93
C LEU A 316 -27.74 1.72 16.00
N ARG A 317 -27.96 2.33 14.83
CA ARG A 317 -29.06 1.99 13.89
C ARG A 317 -28.97 0.58 13.29
N ARG A 318 -27.86 -0.12 13.44
CA ARG A 318 -27.63 -1.50 12.99
C ARG A 318 -27.37 -2.39 14.18
N ILE A 319 -27.76 -3.66 14.07
CA ILE A 319 -27.36 -4.69 15.03
C ILE A 319 -25.84 -4.80 14.94
N THR A 320 -25.19 -4.27 15.97
CA THR A 320 -23.73 -4.22 16.04
C THR A 320 -23.33 -5.02 17.27
N LEU A 321 -22.54 -6.04 17.04
CA LEU A 321 -21.90 -6.79 18.12
C LEU A 321 -20.42 -6.41 18.14
N ALA A 322 -19.90 -6.15 19.32
CA ALA A 322 -18.49 -5.92 19.52
C ALA A 322 -18.02 -6.54 20.83
N THR A 323 -16.78 -6.96 20.85
CA THR A 323 -16.09 -7.30 22.08
C THR A 323 -15.21 -6.13 22.53
N CYS A 324 -15.04 -5.96 23.83
CA CYS A 324 -14.20 -4.88 24.35
C CYS A 324 -13.60 -5.25 25.71
N ALA A 325 -12.31 -4.99 25.89
CA ALA A 325 -11.64 -4.99 27.19
C ALA A 325 -11.19 -3.58 27.53
N TYR A 326 -11.41 -3.17 28.76
CA TYR A 326 -10.90 -1.91 29.31
C TYR A 326 -10.13 -2.17 30.59
N ALA A 327 -8.88 -1.67 30.66
CA ALA A 327 -7.99 -1.85 31.78
C ALA A 327 -7.45 -0.47 32.22
N ILE A 328 -7.43 -0.20 33.52
CA ILE A 328 -6.79 0.97 34.12
C ILE A 328 -5.55 0.50 34.87
N ILE A 329 -4.39 0.90 34.39
CA ILE A 329 -3.11 0.68 35.06
C ILE A 329 -2.83 1.90 35.94
N ASP A 330 -2.54 1.64 37.20
CA ASP A 330 -2.05 2.62 38.19
C ASP A 330 -0.57 2.30 38.46
N ALA A 331 0.30 3.14 37.90
CA ALA A 331 1.75 2.92 37.97
C ALA A 331 2.28 3.13 39.39
N ASP A 332 1.66 3.97 40.20
CA ASP A 332 2.10 4.26 41.57
C ASP A 332 1.77 3.12 42.54
N SER A 333 0.59 2.52 42.40
CA SER A 333 0.16 1.40 43.24
C SER A 333 0.55 0.02 42.69
N HIS A 334 1.14 -0.04 41.51
CA HIS A 334 1.46 -1.27 40.78
C HIS A 334 0.26 -2.22 40.66
N THR A 335 -0.89 -1.66 40.26
CA THR A 335 -2.12 -2.43 40.12
C THR A 335 -2.76 -2.16 38.75
N CYS A 336 -3.53 -3.13 38.29
CA CYS A 336 -4.41 -2.98 37.15
C CYS A 336 -5.83 -3.39 37.50
N THR A 337 -6.81 -2.51 37.23
CA THR A 337 -8.23 -2.84 37.33
C THR A 337 -8.77 -3.01 35.91
N LEU A 338 -9.45 -4.11 35.64
CA LEU A 338 -9.88 -4.43 34.27
C LEU A 338 -11.26 -5.07 34.24
N ALA A 339 -11.98 -4.88 33.16
CA ALA A 339 -13.28 -5.47 32.84
C ALA A 339 -13.34 -5.88 31.37
N GLY A 340 -14.16 -6.88 31.06
CA GLY A 340 -14.35 -7.38 29.71
C GLY A 340 -15.83 -7.46 29.32
N ALA A 341 -16.14 -7.05 28.10
CA ALA A 341 -17.44 -7.19 27.46
C ALA A 341 -17.32 -8.23 26.34
N GLY A 342 -17.45 -9.52 26.66
CA GLY A 342 -17.31 -10.62 25.70
C GLY A 342 -15.91 -10.77 25.09
N HIS A 343 -14.93 -10.01 25.57
CA HIS A 343 -13.59 -10.00 25.03
C HIS A 343 -12.71 -11.07 25.68
N LEU A 344 -11.65 -11.45 24.97
CA LEU A 344 -10.67 -12.44 25.42
C LEU A 344 -9.99 -12.00 26.72
N PRO A 345 -9.69 -12.94 27.64
CA PRO A 345 -8.99 -12.60 28.86
C PRO A 345 -7.56 -12.19 28.56
N PRO A 346 -7.01 -11.18 29.27
CA PRO A 346 -5.64 -10.76 29.09
C PRO A 346 -4.66 -11.83 29.55
N ILE A 347 -3.40 -11.71 29.11
CA ILE A 347 -2.30 -12.53 29.62
C ILE A 347 -1.37 -11.63 30.43
N LEU A 348 -1.01 -12.08 31.62
CA LEU A 348 0.00 -11.48 32.49
C LEU A 348 1.26 -12.35 32.47
N ALA A 349 2.34 -11.84 31.90
CA ALA A 349 3.67 -12.44 31.99
C ALA A 349 4.45 -11.79 33.14
N LEU A 350 4.97 -12.61 34.05
CA LEU A 350 5.75 -12.16 35.21
C LEU A 350 7.25 -12.16 34.89
N PRO A 351 8.06 -11.39 35.64
CA PRO A 351 9.50 -11.31 35.39
C PRO A 351 10.25 -12.65 35.52
N ASP A 352 9.68 -13.61 36.21
CA ASP A 352 10.21 -14.97 36.36
C ASP A 352 9.92 -15.88 35.15
N GLY A 353 9.30 -15.35 34.08
CA GLY A 353 8.89 -16.09 32.88
C GLY A 353 7.58 -16.86 33.04
N THR A 354 6.94 -16.84 34.22
CA THR A 354 5.61 -17.43 34.36
C THR A 354 4.52 -16.58 33.71
N THR A 355 3.53 -17.24 33.11
CA THR A 355 2.40 -16.55 32.49
C THR A 355 1.08 -16.97 33.16
N ARG A 356 0.20 -16.02 33.41
CA ARG A 356 -1.12 -16.23 34.02
C ARG A 356 -2.21 -15.61 33.17
N VAL A 357 -3.38 -16.22 33.19
CA VAL A 357 -4.62 -15.63 32.67
C VAL A 357 -5.40 -15.14 33.89
N PRO A 358 -5.53 -13.84 34.11
CA PRO A 358 -6.31 -13.30 35.23
C PRO A 358 -7.78 -13.74 35.11
N GLU A 359 -8.39 -14.14 36.23
CA GLU A 359 -9.82 -14.40 36.29
C GLU A 359 -10.57 -13.07 36.18
N LEU A 360 -11.41 -12.97 35.13
CA LEU A 360 -12.32 -11.85 34.94
C LEU A 360 -13.77 -12.33 35.09
N PRO A 361 -14.62 -11.52 35.72
CA PRO A 361 -16.08 -11.80 35.67
C PRO A 361 -16.52 -11.87 34.19
N ALA A 362 -17.31 -12.90 33.87
CA ALA A 362 -17.87 -13.03 32.53
C ALA A 362 -18.73 -11.82 32.18
N GLY A 363 -18.49 -11.22 31.01
CA GLY A 363 -19.29 -10.11 30.50
C GLY A 363 -19.87 -10.44 29.13
N GLN A 364 -21.07 -10.00 28.87
CA GLN A 364 -21.75 -10.14 27.57
C GLN A 364 -21.13 -9.16 26.58
N SER A 365 -21.01 -9.55 25.30
CA SER A 365 -20.55 -8.64 24.24
C SER A 365 -21.43 -7.38 24.15
N LEU A 366 -20.83 -6.27 23.72
CA LEU A 366 -21.55 -5.02 23.50
C LEU A 366 -22.59 -5.19 22.39
N GLY A 367 -23.75 -4.57 22.57
CA GLY A 367 -24.81 -4.54 21.56
C GLY A 367 -25.83 -5.68 21.63
N ILE A 368 -25.63 -6.73 22.45
CA ILE A 368 -26.60 -7.83 22.59
C ILE A 368 -27.89 -7.37 23.32
N GLY A 369 -27.76 -6.41 24.23
CA GLY A 369 -28.89 -5.90 25.04
C GLY A 369 -28.45 -5.37 26.39
N PRO A 370 -29.38 -5.19 27.35
CA PRO A 370 -29.01 -4.76 28.70
C PRO A 370 -28.04 -5.75 29.34
N ALA A 371 -26.92 -5.26 29.83
CA ALA A 371 -25.88 -6.06 30.45
C ALA A 371 -25.33 -5.36 31.70
N SER A 372 -24.79 -6.14 32.63
CA SER A 372 -23.95 -5.67 33.72
C SER A 372 -22.57 -6.29 33.59
N TYR A 373 -21.55 -5.52 33.88
CA TYR A 373 -20.17 -5.97 33.80
C TYR A 373 -19.54 -6.00 35.18
N GLY A 374 -18.72 -7.01 35.41
CA GLY A 374 -17.86 -7.09 36.58
C GLY A 374 -16.46 -6.60 36.25
N GLN A 375 -15.69 -6.32 37.28
CA GLN A 375 -14.28 -5.97 37.14
C GLN A 375 -13.40 -6.74 38.11
N ALA A 376 -12.15 -6.95 37.76
CA ALA A 376 -11.13 -7.54 38.63
C ALA A 376 -9.98 -6.55 38.84
N ARG A 377 -9.37 -6.62 40.03
CA ARG A 377 -8.14 -5.89 40.33
C ARG A 377 -6.99 -6.87 40.50
N ILE A 378 -5.93 -6.68 39.77
CA ILE A 378 -4.73 -7.53 39.80
C ILE A 378 -3.51 -6.72 40.16
N LYS A 379 -2.48 -7.38 40.71
CA LYS A 379 -1.16 -6.79 40.88
C LYS A 379 -0.41 -6.83 39.55
N LEU A 380 0.23 -5.72 39.22
CA LEU A 380 1.11 -5.58 38.06
C LEU A 380 2.50 -5.19 38.55
N PRO A 381 3.30 -6.18 39.04
CA PRO A 381 4.61 -5.86 39.58
C PRO A 381 5.56 -5.31 38.51
N PRO A 382 6.55 -4.46 38.88
CA PRO A 382 7.52 -3.96 37.93
C PRO A 382 8.18 -5.07 37.12
N GLY A 383 8.30 -4.86 35.81
CA GLY A 383 8.81 -5.86 34.86
C GLY A 383 7.76 -6.86 34.35
N ALA A 384 6.58 -6.94 34.96
CA ALA A 384 5.50 -7.76 34.43
C ALA A 384 4.86 -7.12 33.20
N ILE A 385 4.46 -7.94 32.22
CA ILE A 385 3.85 -7.51 30.97
C ILE A 385 2.38 -7.92 30.97
N LEU A 386 1.50 -6.92 30.89
CA LEU A 386 0.07 -7.12 30.61
C LEU A 386 -0.13 -7.09 29.11
N THR A 387 -0.77 -8.14 28.56
CA THR A 387 -1.08 -8.26 27.14
C THR A 387 -2.58 -8.37 26.93
N LEU A 388 -3.15 -7.42 26.16
CA LEU A 388 -4.52 -7.53 25.63
C LEU A 388 -4.43 -7.75 24.12
N TYR A 389 -5.33 -8.53 23.55
CA TYR A 389 -5.24 -8.97 22.15
C TYR A 389 -6.61 -9.38 21.63
N THR A 390 -6.78 -9.38 20.31
CA THR A 390 -7.98 -9.88 19.60
C THR A 390 -7.79 -11.32 19.15
N ASP A 391 -8.87 -11.96 18.75
CA ASP A 391 -8.90 -13.38 18.40
C ASP A 391 -8.05 -13.72 17.18
N GLY A 392 -7.96 -12.83 16.17
CA GLY A 392 -7.10 -13.03 15.01
C GLY A 392 -5.62 -13.29 15.33
N LEU A 393 -5.12 -12.90 16.52
CA LEU A 393 -3.78 -13.26 16.96
C LEU A 393 -3.67 -14.74 17.36
N VAL A 394 -4.69 -15.31 17.95
CA VAL A 394 -4.67 -16.65 18.59
C VAL A 394 -5.44 -17.70 17.80
N GLU A 395 -6.42 -17.32 16.99
CA GLU A 395 -7.25 -18.21 16.19
C GLU A 395 -6.88 -18.16 14.71
N SER A 396 -6.92 -19.30 14.03
CA SER A 396 -6.80 -19.41 12.59
C SER A 396 -7.42 -20.72 12.12
N ARG A 397 -7.60 -20.91 10.80
CA ARG A 397 -8.12 -22.18 10.24
C ARG A 397 -7.29 -23.41 10.60
N THR A 398 -6.04 -23.23 10.95
CA THR A 398 -5.10 -24.33 11.24
C THR A 398 -4.72 -24.43 12.71
N ARG A 399 -5.16 -23.50 13.55
CA ARG A 399 -4.83 -23.43 14.97
C ARG A 399 -6.06 -23.12 15.79
N SER A 400 -6.40 -24.01 16.73
CA SER A 400 -7.49 -23.79 17.66
C SER A 400 -7.15 -22.67 18.65
N PHE A 401 -8.18 -22.06 19.20
CA PHE A 401 -8.07 -21.03 20.23
C PHE A 401 -7.13 -21.40 21.39
N ASP A 402 -7.32 -22.59 21.98
CA ASP A 402 -6.47 -23.05 23.10
C ASP A 402 -5.00 -23.19 22.70
N GLN A 403 -4.74 -23.69 21.49
CA GLN A 403 -3.38 -23.79 20.96
C GLN A 403 -2.77 -22.41 20.75
N GLY A 404 -3.55 -21.43 20.30
CA GLY A 404 -3.13 -20.06 20.11
C GLY A 404 -2.77 -19.39 21.44
N ILE A 405 -3.59 -19.53 22.46
CA ILE A 405 -3.32 -19.03 23.81
C ILE A 405 -2.02 -19.65 24.38
N LEU A 406 -1.83 -20.96 24.22
CA LEU A 406 -0.60 -21.62 24.66
C LEU A 406 0.64 -21.09 23.91
N ALA A 407 0.53 -20.86 22.60
CA ALA A 407 1.60 -20.30 21.80
C ALA A 407 1.91 -18.86 22.22
N LEU A 408 0.88 -18.01 22.40
CA LEU A 408 1.04 -16.63 22.89
C LEU A 408 1.74 -16.58 24.24
N ARG A 409 1.32 -17.40 25.19
CA ARG A 409 1.95 -17.55 26.52
C ARG A 409 3.42 -18.00 26.40
N SER A 410 3.71 -18.91 25.46
CA SER A 410 5.07 -19.41 25.24
C SER A 410 6.01 -18.35 24.70
N VAL A 411 5.53 -17.46 23.82
CA VAL A 411 6.31 -16.33 23.31
C VAL A 411 6.58 -15.34 24.46
N LEU A 412 5.52 -14.92 25.18
CA LEU A 412 5.65 -13.98 26.31
C LEU A 412 6.56 -14.50 27.44
N ALA A 413 6.64 -15.81 27.65
CA ALA A 413 7.51 -16.41 28.66
C ALA A 413 9.00 -16.41 28.26
N ARG A 414 9.31 -16.35 26.97
CA ARG A 414 10.69 -16.45 26.44
C ARG A 414 11.27 -15.10 26.09
N GLU A 415 10.43 -14.18 25.63
CA GLU A 415 10.88 -12.89 25.13
C GLU A 415 11.09 -11.91 26.29
N HIS A 416 12.29 -11.36 26.35
CA HIS A 416 12.69 -10.37 27.36
C HIS A 416 13.28 -9.14 26.63
N GLY A 417 13.07 -7.95 27.15
CA GLY A 417 13.65 -6.74 26.59
C GLY A 417 12.62 -5.68 26.17
N ASN A 418 12.81 -5.08 25.00
CA ASN A 418 11.96 -4.00 24.51
C ASN A 418 10.57 -4.56 24.10
N LEU A 419 9.48 -3.90 24.56
CA LEU A 419 8.10 -4.30 24.23
C LEU A 419 7.82 -4.26 22.72
N GLU A 420 8.45 -3.35 21.98
CA GLU A 420 8.32 -3.28 20.52
C GLU A 420 8.79 -4.58 19.85
N ALA A 421 9.98 -5.07 20.28
CA ALA A 421 10.53 -6.33 19.78
C ALA A 421 9.67 -7.54 20.17
N ILE A 422 9.09 -7.53 21.38
CA ILE A 422 8.15 -8.57 21.81
C ILE A 422 6.88 -8.56 20.96
N GLY A 423 6.34 -7.37 20.68
CA GLY A 423 5.20 -7.20 19.78
C GLY A 423 5.47 -7.75 18.38
N ASP A 424 6.64 -7.45 17.82
CA ASP A 424 7.06 -7.97 16.51
C ASP A 424 7.23 -9.49 16.52
N ALA A 425 7.80 -10.06 17.59
CA ALA A 425 7.95 -11.51 17.76
C ALA A 425 6.60 -12.22 17.86
N LEU A 426 5.61 -11.61 18.55
CA LEU A 426 4.25 -12.13 18.62
C LEU A 426 3.60 -12.18 17.23
N ILE A 427 3.66 -11.10 16.48
CA ILE A 427 3.14 -11.04 15.12
C ILE A 427 3.85 -12.08 14.22
N ALA A 428 5.18 -12.11 14.23
CA ALA A 428 5.95 -13.04 13.40
C ALA A 428 5.64 -14.52 13.70
N SER A 429 5.38 -14.84 14.98
CA SER A 429 5.13 -16.20 15.42
C SER A 429 3.68 -16.65 15.26
N LEU A 430 2.72 -15.73 15.32
CA LEU A 430 1.30 -16.05 15.49
C LEU A 430 0.40 -15.56 14.35
N ALA A 431 0.74 -14.49 13.66
CA ALA A 431 -0.16 -13.87 12.66
C ALA A 431 -0.46 -14.74 11.42
N GLY A 432 0.35 -15.76 11.13
CA GLY A 432 0.10 -16.66 10.00
C GLY A 432 -0.16 -15.92 8.68
N ARG A 433 -1.30 -16.21 8.02
CA ARG A 433 -1.75 -15.53 6.78
C ARG A 433 -2.61 -14.29 7.03
N CYS A 434 -2.74 -13.80 8.26
CA CYS A 434 -3.66 -12.71 8.65
C CYS A 434 -5.08 -12.94 8.08
N GLU A 435 -5.71 -14.04 8.50
CA GLU A 435 -7.06 -14.40 8.03
C GLU A 435 -8.14 -13.51 8.66
N ASP A 436 -7.85 -12.91 9.82
CA ASP A 436 -8.67 -11.93 10.52
C ASP A 436 -7.82 -10.72 10.93
N ASP A 437 -8.48 -9.65 11.40
CA ASP A 437 -7.81 -8.49 11.96
C ASP A 437 -7.04 -8.89 13.23
N ILE A 438 -5.85 -8.35 13.42
CA ILE A 438 -5.00 -8.66 14.55
C ILE A 438 -4.68 -7.38 15.30
N THR A 439 -5.07 -7.31 16.56
CA THR A 439 -4.67 -6.25 17.47
C THR A 439 -4.02 -6.83 18.72
N VAL A 440 -2.89 -6.27 19.13
CA VAL A 440 -2.22 -6.59 20.40
C VAL A 440 -1.64 -5.33 21.01
N ILE A 441 -1.82 -5.18 22.31
CA ILE A 441 -1.19 -4.14 23.12
C ILE A 441 -0.51 -4.75 24.33
N LEU A 442 0.72 -4.32 24.55
CA LEU A 442 1.60 -4.72 25.65
C LEU A 442 1.84 -3.52 26.54
N ALA A 443 1.72 -3.71 27.84
CA ALA A 443 2.04 -2.67 28.83
C ALA A 443 2.87 -3.23 29.96
N ARG A 444 3.89 -2.46 30.41
CA ARG A 444 4.80 -2.84 31.47
C ARG A 444 5.14 -1.62 32.33
N ILE A 445 5.09 -1.80 33.65
CA ILE A 445 5.72 -0.88 34.59
C ILE A 445 7.22 -1.24 34.59
N PRO A 446 8.13 -0.31 34.23
CA PRO A 446 9.56 -0.61 34.22
C PRO A 446 10.04 -1.10 35.60
N ALA A 447 10.92 -2.07 35.60
CA ALA A 447 11.64 -2.39 36.83
C ALA A 447 12.61 -1.25 37.15
N ASP A 448 12.68 -0.80 38.41
CA ASP A 448 13.67 0.17 38.82
C ASP A 448 15.05 -0.31 38.35
N ARG A 449 15.69 0.46 37.47
CA ARG A 449 17.13 0.26 37.24
C ARG A 449 17.83 0.55 38.58
N ARG A 450 18.12 -0.48 39.32
CA ARG A 450 19.12 -0.33 40.38
C ARG A 450 20.44 -0.03 39.68
N ASP A 451 20.89 1.21 39.84
CA ASP A 451 22.25 1.65 39.48
C ASP A 451 23.33 0.72 40.07
#